data_d51ee8d65ca74d126f65f7cd9a925fae
#
_entry.id   d51ee8d65ca74d126f65f7cd9a925fae
#
_cell.length_a   1.000
_cell.length_b   1.000
_cell.length_c   1.000
_cell.angle_alpha   90.00
_cell.angle_beta   90.00
_cell.angle_gamma   90.00
#
_symmetry.space_group_name_H-M   'P 1'
#
loop_
_entity.id
_entity.type
_entity.pdbx_description
1 polymer ?
#
loop_
_entity_poly.entity_id
_entity_poly.type
_entity_poly.pdbx_seq_one_letter_code
_entity_poly.pdbx_strand_id
1 'polypeptide(L)'
;MHERLKSAPGTQRRLLCLWLLAAALLCAGREALALDRFQVEGYLLPNGLQLLLKPGDERAHVSIRLVVGVGFDDFSCTDQELPHLLEHLLFSGIDERGEGGLEERMQALGGEWNAFTSSADTTFVIEAPARNQRKVLDLLLAAITQTRIDDNVLASTKRIIEHEDGTHHSHLQHLLDKPAQDSNASSQLAIELGLKCPQPAEVTDLTLEQVREVRQNWYAPNNMSLIVVGGLDKLLPAYLERTWGALDAVEPTDHQDLRTVTHEAEPQADLIRGWLGDDATLHLYFLEPVLDTAHPATLDLLQSYLEWELYRELRLAHGLSYGPWVARESYGDSGLLSLNAAVDQADIGQAGLVMGQMIARLRDSGVDAATFKRLKNLAIARQAWAAQGNIALADYYWGALADYTDGRFASPARQLGQVTVEDANTALRQLVSKPGYIRVEKPLLSYDQFYQLAWAVLIGLALLLVGLIVWRRRAKRH
;
A
#
# COMPACT_ATOMS: atom_id res chain seq x y z
N MET A 1 -69.00 53.86 -12.21
CA MET A 1 -68.03 54.50 -11.26
C MET A 1 -67.02 53.46 -10.81
N HIS A 2 -65.89 53.40 -11.52
CA HIS A 2 -64.82 52.43 -11.26
C HIS A 2 -63.67 53.16 -10.55
N GLU A 3 -63.47 52.90 -9.28
CA GLU A 3 -62.28 53.31 -8.57
C GLU A 3 -61.23 52.25 -8.78
N ARG A 4 -60.13 52.59 -9.47
CA ARG A 4 -58.93 51.85 -9.56
C ARG A 4 -58.06 52.12 -8.32
N LEU A 5 -57.87 51.14 -7.46
CA LEU A 5 -56.87 51.16 -6.41
C LEU A 5 -55.52 51.14 -7.08
N LYS A 6 -54.79 52.25 -7.07
CA LYS A 6 -53.39 52.35 -7.43
C LYS A 6 -52.56 51.84 -6.26
N SER A 7 -51.99 50.64 -6.36
CA SER A 7 -50.97 50.16 -5.40
C SER A 7 -49.71 51.02 -5.53
N ALA A 8 -49.25 51.57 -4.42
CA ALA A 8 -48.08 52.42 -4.36
C ALA A 8 -46.83 51.65 -4.75
N PRO A 9 -45.95 52.22 -5.60
CA PRO A 9 -44.74 51.51 -6.13
C PRO A 9 -43.70 51.13 -5.07
N GLY A 10 -43.80 51.55 -3.83
CA GLY A 10 -42.93 51.26 -2.72
C GLY A 10 -43.19 49.90 -2.04
N THR A 11 -44.39 49.37 -2.07
CA THR A 11 -44.76 48.10 -1.42
C THR A 11 -44.34 46.91 -2.22
N GLN A 12 -44.40 46.95 -3.55
CA GLN A 12 -43.90 45.87 -4.42
C GLN A 12 -42.38 45.73 -4.40
N ARG A 13 -41.65 46.85 -4.33
CA ARG A 13 -40.18 46.84 -4.16
C ARG A 13 -39.74 46.24 -2.80
N ARG A 14 -40.45 46.58 -1.72
CA ARG A 14 -40.15 46.00 -0.38
C ARG A 14 -40.46 44.51 -0.30
N LEU A 15 -41.54 44.04 -0.92
CA LEU A 15 -41.86 42.63 -1.03
C LEU A 15 -40.82 41.87 -1.88
N LEU A 16 -40.35 42.41 -2.99
CA LEU A 16 -39.31 41.83 -3.83
C LEU A 16 -37.97 41.72 -3.09
N CYS A 17 -37.57 42.76 -2.34
CA CYS A 17 -36.37 42.74 -1.52
C CYS A 17 -36.45 41.70 -0.38
N LEU A 18 -37.63 41.55 0.25
CA LEU A 18 -37.86 40.53 1.28
C LEU A 18 -37.81 39.10 0.71
N TRP A 19 -38.35 38.88 -0.50
CA TRP A 19 -38.25 37.59 -1.20
C TRP A 19 -36.83 37.27 -1.65
N LEU A 20 -36.06 38.25 -2.10
CA LEU A 20 -34.66 38.09 -2.44
C LEU A 20 -33.80 37.84 -1.20
N LEU A 21 -34.08 38.47 -0.08
CA LEU A 21 -33.41 38.22 1.20
C LEU A 21 -33.74 36.83 1.76
N ALA A 22 -35.00 36.42 1.67
CA ALA A 22 -35.42 35.08 2.08
C ALA A 22 -34.83 34.00 1.17
N ALA A 23 -34.75 34.22 -0.14
CA ALA A 23 -34.09 33.34 -1.09
C ALA A 23 -32.57 33.29 -0.85
N ALA A 24 -31.90 34.39 -0.55
CA ALA A 24 -30.51 34.48 -0.19
C ALA A 24 -30.21 33.74 1.15
N LEU A 25 -31.07 33.87 2.15
CA LEU A 25 -30.98 33.14 3.42
C LEU A 25 -31.25 31.64 3.25
N LEU A 26 -32.16 31.25 2.35
CA LEU A 26 -32.39 29.84 1.99
C LEU A 26 -31.24 29.25 1.16
N CYS A 27 -30.57 30.05 0.33
CA CYS A 27 -29.34 29.62 -0.37
C CYS A 27 -28.12 29.56 0.57
N ALA A 28 -27.95 30.53 1.48
CA ALA A 28 -26.90 30.55 2.47
C ALA A 28 -27.02 29.37 3.48
N GLY A 29 -28.22 28.89 3.73
CA GLY A 29 -28.46 27.72 4.59
C GLY A 29 -28.13 26.37 3.92
N ARG A 30 -27.85 26.35 2.61
CA ARG A 30 -27.46 25.09 1.90
C ARG A 30 -25.97 24.84 1.80
N GLU A 31 -25.12 25.81 2.10
CA GLU A 31 -23.66 25.57 2.17
C GLU A 31 -23.18 24.96 3.49
N ALA A 32 -24.06 24.77 4.45
CA ALA A 32 -23.66 24.49 5.83
C ALA A 32 -23.66 23.05 6.24
N LEU A 33 -23.66 22.06 5.34
CA LEU A 33 -23.56 20.66 5.74
C LEU A 33 -22.83 19.81 4.68
N ALA A 34 -21.74 20.29 4.14
CA ALA A 34 -20.69 19.36 3.74
C ALA A 34 -20.17 18.77 5.06
N LEU A 35 -20.62 17.57 5.41
CA LEU A 35 -20.13 16.82 6.57
C LEU A 35 -18.59 16.83 6.50
N ASP A 36 -17.96 17.51 7.49
CA ASP A 36 -16.50 17.54 7.57
C ASP A 36 -15.99 16.08 7.55
N ARG A 37 -15.42 15.65 6.43
CA ARG A 37 -14.98 14.26 6.23
C ARG A 37 -13.92 13.82 7.24
N PHE A 38 -13.25 14.75 7.90
CA PHE A 38 -12.25 14.47 8.92
C PHE A 38 -12.85 14.34 10.32
N GLN A 39 -14.12 14.73 10.51
CA GLN A 39 -14.84 14.52 11.76
C GLN A 39 -15.64 13.22 11.70
N VAL A 40 -15.43 12.34 12.67
CA VAL A 40 -16.02 11.01 12.76
C VAL A 40 -16.64 10.84 14.15
N GLU A 41 -17.75 10.13 14.24
CA GLU A 41 -18.28 9.70 15.53
C GLU A 41 -17.43 8.54 16.03
N GLY A 42 -16.57 8.79 17.03
CA GLY A 42 -15.71 7.79 17.66
C GLY A 42 -16.26 7.36 19.01
N TYR A 43 -16.23 6.06 19.24
CA TYR A 43 -16.61 5.45 20.53
C TYR A 43 -15.51 4.48 20.94
N LEU A 44 -15.13 4.53 22.21
CA LEU A 44 -14.32 3.49 22.84
C LEU A 44 -15.23 2.69 23.76
N LEU A 45 -15.49 1.43 23.40
CA LEU A 45 -16.35 0.56 24.19
C LEU A 45 -15.64 0.12 25.49
N PRO A 46 -16.39 -0.31 26.52
CA PRO A 46 -15.81 -0.74 27.80
C PRO A 46 -14.80 -1.90 27.68
N ASN A 47 -14.92 -2.72 26.64
CA ASN A 47 -13.98 -3.82 26.32
C ASN A 47 -12.78 -3.38 25.47
N GLY A 48 -12.61 -2.08 25.22
CA GLY A 48 -11.49 -1.52 24.46
C GLY A 48 -11.69 -1.46 22.96
N LEU A 49 -12.80 -1.99 22.39
CA LEU A 49 -13.06 -1.88 20.96
C LEU A 49 -13.25 -0.42 20.55
N GLN A 50 -12.50 0.03 19.56
CA GLN A 50 -12.67 1.34 18.95
C GLN A 50 -13.72 1.27 17.81
N LEU A 51 -14.74 2.12 17.87
CA LEU A 51 -15.74 2.27 16.82
C LEU A 51 -15.60 3.63 16.16
N LEU A 52 -15.49 3.64 14.83
CA LEU A 52 -15.46 4.84 14.00
C LEU A 52 -16.65 4.81 13.05
N LEU A 53 -17.63 5.68 13.29
CA LEU A 53 -18.88 5.72 12.55
C LEU A 53 -19.00 7.01 11.77
N LYS A 54 -19.18 6.92 10.45
CA LYS A 54 -19.28 8.09 9.58
C LYS A 54 -20.49 7.98 8.67
N PRO A 55 -21.53 8.82 8.84
CA PRO A 55 -22.57 9.00 7.83
C PRO A 55 -21.93 9.43 6.50
N GLY A 56 -22.16 8.66 5.44
CA GLY A 56 -21.67 8.94 4.09
C GLY A 56 -22.75 9.52 3.19
N ASP A 57 -22.32 9.97 2.01
CA ASP A 57 -23.25 10.54 1.00
C ASP A 57 -24.07 9.45 0.31
N GLU A 58 -23.52 8.27 0.13
CA GLU A 58 -24.18 7.08 -0.47
C GLU A 58 -24.99 6.33 0.58
N ARG A 59 -26.20 6.79 0.86
CA ARG A 59 -27.04 6.27 1.95
C ARG A 59 -27.59 4.86 1.76
N ALA A 60 -27.57 4.33 0.54
CA ALA A 60 -28.02 2.95 0.26
C ALA A 60 -26.95 1.90 0.53
N HIS A 61 -25.70 2.32 0.74
CA HIS A 61 -24.52 1.49 0.85
C HIS A 61 -23.78 1.76 2.16
N VAL A 62 -23.12 0.72 2.69
CA VAL A 62 -22.13 0.82 3.79
C VAL A 62 -20.86 0.13 3.41
N SER A 63 -19.76 0.78 3.74
CA SER A 63 -18.40 0.27 3.66
C SER A 63 -17.88 0.04 5.07
N ILE A 64 -17.38 -1.17 5.35
CA ILE A 64 -16.96 -1.60 6.69
C ILE A 64 -15.51 -2.04 6.61
N ARG A 65 -14.71 -1.61 7.59
CA ARG A 65 -13.35 -2.10 7.82
C ARG A 65 -13.26 -2.57 9.28
N LEU A 66 -12.92 -3.83 9.47
CA LEU A 66 -12.48 -4.30 10.78
C LEU A 66 -10.98 -4.45 10.73
N VAL A 67 -10.29 -3.61 11.46
CA VAL A 67 -8.82 -3.61 11.55
C VAL A 67 -8.43 -4.29 12.84
N VAL A 68 -7.65 -5.36 12.74
CA VAL A 68 -7.03 -6.05 13.86
C VAL A 68 -5.55 -5.69 13.86
N GLY A 69 -5.06 -5.13 14.97
CA GLY A 69 -3.67 -4.68 15.10
C GLY A 69 -2.71 -5.86 15.24
N VAL A 70 -2.61 -6.68 14.19
CA VAL A 70 -1.66 -7.79 14.09
C VAL A 70 -1.29 -8.01 12.62
N GLY A 71 0.00 -8.00 12.32
CA GLY A 71 0.53 -8.19 10.98
C GLY A 71 1.81 -9.00 10.95
N PHE A 72 2.46 -9.05 9.80
CA PHE A 72 3.69 -9.82 9.61
C PHE A 72 4.84 -9.39 10.53
N ASP A 73 4.92 -8.10 10.90
CA ASP A 73 6.03 -7.55 11.68
C ASP A 73 5.92 -7.86 13.18
N ASP A 74 4.78 -8.38 13.66
CA ASP A 74 4.59 -8.80 15.04
C ASP A 74 5.20 -10.18 15.36
N PHE A 75 5.70 -10.87 14.34
CA PHE A 75 6.22 -12.24 14.49
C PHE A 75 7.66 -12.37 14.03
N SER A 76 8.36 -13.33 14.63
CA SER A 76 9.68 -13.75 14.16
C SER A 76 9.61 -14.32 12.75
N CYS A 77 10.76 -14.43 12.07
CA CYS A 77 10.79 -14.99 10.72
C CYS A 77 10.25 -16.43 10.61
N THR A 78 10.29 -17.20 11.71
CA THR A 78 9.73 -18.55 11.75
C THR A 78 8.21 -18.61 11.84
N ASP A 79 7.60 -17.53 12.30
CA ASP A 79 6.16 -17.46 12.61
C ASP A 79 5.45 -16.37 11.81
N GLN A 80 6.15 -15.70 10.92
CA GLN A 80 5.70 -14.51 10.19
C GLN A 80 4.38 -14.70 9.45
N GLU A 81 4.10 -15.90 8.93
CA GLU A 81 2.88 -16.21 8.19
C GLU A 81 1.66 -16.55 9.07
N LEU A 82 1.80 -16.52 10.39
CA LEU A 82 0.68 -16.83 11.30
C LEU A 82 -0.54 -15.92 11.13
N PRO A 83 -0.42 -14.57 11.05
CA PRO A 83 -1.58 -13.71 10.85
C PRO A 83 -2.28 -13.96 9.52
N HIS A 84 -1.52 -14.16 8.44
CA HIS A 84 -2.04 -14.49 7.11
C HIS A 84 -2.76 -15.85 7.09
N LEU A 85 -2.14 -16.87 7.68
CA LEU A 85 -2.77 -18.19 7.83
C LEU A 85 -4.08 -18.11 8.63
N LEU A 86 -4.10 -17.33 9.74
CA LEU A 86 -5.32 -17.14 10.51
C LEU A 86 -6.38 -16.37 9.74
N GLU A 87 -6.02 -15.37 8.95
CA GLU A 87 -6.93 -14.64 8.06
C GLU A 87 -7.71 -15.63 7.18
N HIS A 88 -7.01 -16.48 6.42
CA HIS A 88 -7.64 -17.51 5.58
C HIS A 88 -8.51 -18.49 6.38
N LEU A 89 -8.02 -18.92 7.54
CA LEU A 89 -8.75 -19.84 8.40
C LEU A 89 -10.07 -19.27 8.92
N LEU A 90 -10.18 -17.96 9.12
CA LEU A 90 -11.40 -17.31 9.57
C LEU A 90 -12.51 -17.33 8.49
N PHE A 91 -12.16 -17.47 7.22
CA PHE A 91 -13.10 -17.67 6.12
C PHE A 91 -13.48 -19.14 5.89
N SER A 92 -12.83 -20.09 6.55
CA SER A 92 -13.08 -21.54 6.33
C SER A 92 -14.47 -22.02 6.73
N GLY A 93 -15.25 -21.19 7.44
CA GLY A 93 -16.66 -21.44 7.73
C GLY A 93 -16.98 -21.65 9.20
N ILE A 94 -18.22 -21.31 9.55
CA ILE A 94 -18.75 -21.40 10.93
C ILE A 94 -19.59 -22.65 11.19
N ASP A 95 -19.92 -23.40 10.14
CA ASP A 95 -20.71 -24.63 10.21
C ASP A 95 -20.23 -25.68 9.20
N GLU A 96 -20.95 -26.81 9.09
CA GLU A 96 -20.58 -27.94 8.22
C GLU A 96 -20.55 -27.62 6.72
N ARG A 97 -21.10 -26.47 6.29
CA ARG A 97 -21.05 -26.01 4.89
C ARG A 97 -19.73 -25.39 4.52
N GLY A 98 -18.88 -25.12 5.51
CA GLY A 98 -17.56 -24.54 5.33
C GLY A 98 -17.58 -23.14 4.73
N GLU A 99 -16.52 -22.80 4.01
CA GLU A 99 -16.33 -21.51 3.33
C GLU A 99 -17.48 -21.16 2.38
N GLY A 100 -17.92 -22.10 1.53
CA GLY A 100 -19.05 -21.90 0.62
C GLY A 100 -20.34 -21.49 1.33
N GLY A 101 -20.62 -22.05 2.51
CA GLY A 101 -21.78 -21.66 3.30
C GLY A 101 -21.68 -20.27 3.92
N LEU A 102 -20.48 -19.81 4.22
CA LEU A 102 -20.22 -18.48 4.73
C LEU A 102 -20.36 -17.43 3.60
N GLU A 103 -19.81 -17.74 2.42
CA GLU A 103 -19.90 -16.92 1.22
C GLU A 103 -21.36 -16.79 0.72
N GLU A 104 -22.11 -17.89 0.64
CA GLU A 104 -23.53 -17.86 0.28
C GLU A 104 -24.36 -16.93 1.19
N ARG A 105 -24.05 -16.90 2.50
CA ARG A 105 -24.74 -15.99 3.44
C ARG A 105 -24.40 -14.53 3.18
N MET A 106 -23.14 -14.21 2.87
CA MET A 106 -22.73 -12.86 2.54
C MET A 106 -23.39 -12.38 1.24
N GLN A 107 -23.38 -13.21 0.20
CA GLN A 107 -24.03 -12.94 -1.08
C GLN A 107 -25.56 -12.78 -0.94
N ALA A 108 -26.21 -13.60 -0.11
CA ALA A 108 -27.66 -13.48 0.17
C ALA A 108 -28.01 -12.15 0.86
N LEU A 109 -27.08 -11.53 1.56
CA LEU A 109 -27.22 -10.17 2.12
C LEU A 109 -26.90 -9.08 1.09
N GLY A 110 -26.43 -9.45 -0.11
CA GLY A 110 -25.93 -8.53 -1.13
C GLY A 110 -24.61 -7.88 -0.73
N GLY A 111 -23.85 -8.55 0.13
CA GLY A 111 -22.54 -8.11 0.56
C GLY A 111 -21.42 -8.80 -0.22
N GLU A 112 -20.28 -8.12 -0.25
CA GLU A 112 -19.00 -8.62 -0.74
C GLU A 112 -17.98 -8.38 0.36
N TRP A 113 -17.07 -9.31 0.55
CA TRP A 113 -16.00 -9.17 1.53
C TRP A 113 -14.68 -9.68 1.01
N ASN A 114 -13.62 -9.18 1.62
CA ASN A 114 -12.24 -9.61 1.42
C ASN A 114 -11.46 -9.36 2.71
N ALA A 115 -10.25 -9.86 2.81
CA ALA A 115 -9.32 -9.51 3.87
C ALA A 115 -7.91 -9.32 3.32
N PHE A 116 -7.08 -8.65 4.11
CA PHE A 116 -5.70 -8.36 3.78
C PHE A 116 -4.87 -8.40 5.05
N THR A 117 -3.76 -9.11 5.01
CA THR A 117 -2.73 -9.05 6.05
C THR A 117 -1.57 -8.19 5.55
N SER A 118 -1.24 -7.16 6.31
CA SER A 118 -0.13 -6.24 6.06
C SER A 118 1.03 -6.49 7.05
N SER A 119 2.05 -5.65 7.01
CA SER A 119 3.11 -5.67 8.02
C SER A 119 2.59 -5.38 9.43
N ALA A 120 1.57 -4.51 9.57
CA ALA A 120 1.12 -3.97 10.86
C ALA A 120 -0.30 -4.39 11.28
N ASP A 121 -1.14 -4.80 10.33
CA ASP A 121 -2.54 -5.13 10.61
C ASP A 121 -3.08 -6.24 9.72
N THR A 122 -4.17 -6.89 10.18
CA THR A 122 -5.05 -7.74 9.39
C THR A 122 -6.42 -7.06 9.30
N THR A 123 -6.86 -6.73 8.10
CA THR A 123 -8.08 -5.94 7.88
C THR A 123 -9.10 -6.68 7.04
N PHE A 124 -10.33 -6.79 7.57
CA PHE A 124 -11.50 -7.32 6.86
C PHE A 124 -12.27 -6.17 6.22
N VAL A 125 -12.48 -6.27 4.92
CA VAL A 125 -13.11 -5.27 4.07
C VAL A 125 -14.47 -5.78 3.63
N ILE A 126 -15.54 -5.01 3.88
CA ILE A 126 -16.90 -5.42 3.50
C ILE A 126 -17.62 -4.26 2.84
N GLU A 127 -18.27 -4.54 1.72
CA GLU A 127 -19.18 -3.65 1.03
C GLU A 127 -20.57 -4.26 1.04
N ALA A 128 -21.60 -3.53 1.48
CA ALA A 128 -22.93 -4.08 1.61
C ALA A 128 -24.06 -3.04 1.50
N PRO A 129 -25.30 -3.47 1.15
CA PRO A 129 -26.46 -2.60 1.25
C PRO A 129 -26.69 -2.14 2.70
N ALA A 130 -26.89 -0.84 2.92
CA ALA A 130 -27.09 -0.25 4.24
C ALA A 130 -28.21 -0.92 5.07
N ARG A 131 -29.28 -1.40 4.40
CA ARG A 131 -30.39 -2.10 5.06
C ARG A 131 -29.97 -3.42 5.73
N ASN A 132 -28.86 -4.02 5.32
CA ASN A 132 -28.37 -5.29 5.82
C ASN A 132 -27.15 -5.15 6.76
N GLN A 133 -26.73 -3.92 7.09
CA GLN A 133 -25.52 -3.63 7.84
C GLN A 133 -25.38 -4.43 9.14
N ARG A 134 -26.48 -4.59 9.92
CA ARG A 134 -26.42 -5.37 11.18
C ARG A 134 -26.18 -6.84 10.92
N LYS A 135 -26.86 -7.42 9.92
CA LYS A 135 -26.72 -8.86 9.59
C LYS A 135 -25.31 -9.17 9.05
N VAL A 136 -24.74 -8.23 8.29
CA VAL A 136 -23.39 -8.36 7.78
C VAL A 136 -22.36 -8.27 8.90
N LEU A 137 -22.56 -7.36 9.85
CA LEU A 137 -21.73 -7.23 11.06
C LEU A 137 -21.85 -8.45 11.97
N ASP A 138 -23.07 -9.06 12.08
CA ASP A 138 -23.24 -10.32 12.80
C ASP A 138 -22.51 -11.48 12.14
N LEU A 139 -22.52 -11.52 10.79
CA LEU A 139 -21.82 -12.56 10.04
C LEU A 139 -20.30 -12.43 10.19
N LEU A 140 -19.78 -11.20 10.14
CA LEU A 140 -18.37 -10.91 10.42
C LEU A 140 -17.98 -11.32 11.84
N LEU A 141 -18.79 -10.92 12.84
CA LEU A 141 -18.57 -11.31 14.23
C LEU A 141 -18.55 -12.83 14.39
N ALA A 142 -19.48 -13.54 13.73
CA ALA A 142 -19.53 -14.99 13.77
C ALA A 142 -18.29 -15.62 13.08
N ALA A 143 -17.82 -15.07 11.95
CA ALA A 143 -16.62 -15.55 11.29
C ALA A 143 -15.39 -15.45 12.21
N ILE A 144 -15.22 -14.32 12.91
CA ILE A 144 -14.07 -14.10 13.81
C ILE A 144 -14.17 -14.98 15.06
N THR A 145 -15.36 -15.12 15.66
CA THR A 145 -15.51 -15.75 16.98
C THR A 145 -15.90 -17.23 16.93
N GLN A 146 -16.59 -17.68 15.88
CA GLN A 146 -17.22 -19.01 15.83
C GLN A 146 -16.63 -19.95 14.78
N THR A 147 -15.73 -19.47 13.91
CA THR A 147 -15.09 -20.34 12.90
C THR A 147 -14.37 -21.49 13.59
N ARG A 148 -14.64 -22.70 13.07
CA ARG A 148 -14.05 -23.93 13.54
C ARG A 148 -12.74 -24.18 12.81
N ILE A 149 -11.65 -24.22 13.56
CA ILE A 149 -10.33 -24.51 13.04
C ILE A 149 -9.88 -25.85 13.62
N ASP A 150 -9.81 -26.85 12.75
CA ASP A 150 -9.28 -28.18 13.05
C ASP A 150 -8.14 -28.55 12.11
N ASP A 151 -7.52 -29.71 12.31
CA ASP A 151 -6.37 -30.15 11.53
C ASP A 151 -6.67 -30.32 10.03
N ASN A 152 -7.91 -30.69 9.66
CA ASN A 152 -8.29 -30.85 8.25
C ASN A 152 -8.43 -29.48 7.56
N VAL A 153 -9.08 -28.54 8.23
CA VAL A 153 -9.22 -27.16 7.77
C VAL A 153 -7.84 -26.51 7.65
N LEU A 154 -7.01 -26.67 8.67
CA LEU A 154 -5.64 -26.17 8.65
C LEU A 154 -4.84 -26.73 7.45
N ALA A 155 -4.87 -28.05 7.25
CA ALA A 155 -4.14 -28.68 6.14
C ALA A 155 -4.66 -28.26 4.75
N SER A 156 -5.96 -27.97 4.61
CA SER A 156 -6.51 -27.48 3.35
C SER A 156 -6.13 -26.01 3.10
N THR A 157 -6.20 -25.18 4.11
CA THR A 157 -5.84 -23.76 4.03
C THR A 157 -4.37 -23.56 3.71
N LYS A 158 -3.48 -24.30 4.36
CA LYS A 158 -2.03 -24.27 4.04
C LYS A 158 -1.77 -24.52 2.56
N ARG A 159 -2.45 -25.50 1.94
CA ARG A 159 -2.31 -25.77 0.50
C ARG A 159 -2.82 -24.63 -0.37
N ILE A 160 -3.83 -23.86 0.08
CA ILE A 160 -4.33 -22.70 -0.65
C ILE A 160 -3.25 -21.61 -0.65
N ILE A 161 -2.68 -21.29 0.51
CA ILE A 161 -1.63 -20.28 0.64
C ILE A 161 -0.37 -20.66 -0.16
N GLU A 162 0.05 -21.93 -0.12
CA GLU A 162 1.15 -22.42 -0.97
C GLU A 162 0.90 -22.19 -2.47
N HIS A 163 -0.36 -22.23 -2.90
CA HIS A 163 -0.73 -21.93 -4.28
C HIS A 163 -0.78 -20.42 -4.58
N GLU A 164 -1.12 -19.59 -3.62
CA GLU A 164 -1.15 -18.12 -3.74
C GLU A 164 0.25 -17.53 -3.84
N ASP A 165 1.20 -18.05 -3.11
CA ASP A 165 2.62 -17.66 -3.17
C ASP A 165 3.25 -17.88 -4.56
N GLY A 166 2.44 -18.35 -5.52
CA GLY A 166 2.72 -18.29 -6.96
C GLY A 166 3.91 -19.14 -7.42
N THR A 167 4.39 -20.04 -6.60
CA THR A 167 5.57 -20.87 -6.86
C THR A 167 5.32 -22.04 -7.80
N HIS A 168 4.47 -21.86 -8.80
CA HIS A 168 4.48 -22.75 -9.97
C HIS A 168 5.61 -22.41 -10.95
N HIS A 169 6.81 -22.21 -10.42
CA HIS A 169 7.99 -22.18 -11.25
C HIS A 169 8.22 -23.61 -11.80
N SER A 170 8.42 -23.71 -13.11
CA SER A 170 8.82 -25.00 -13.70
C SER A 170 10.10 -25.49 -12.99
N HIS A 171 10.28 -26.80 -12.86
CA HIS A 171 11.51 -27.37 -12.30
C HIS A 171 12.79 -26.79 -12.95
N LEU A 172 12.69 -26.32 -14.18
CA LEU A 172 13.77 -25.66 -14.89
C LEU A 172 14.00 -24.23 -14.36
N GLN A 173 12.96 -23.48 -14.01
CA GLN A 173 13.06 -22.18 -13.34
C GLN A 173 13.69 -22.33 -11.95
N HIS A 174 13.25 -23.26 -11.14
CA HIS A 174 13.86 -23.56 -9.84
C HIS A 174 15.37 -23.90 -9.92
N LEU A 175 15.80 -24.54 -11.02
CA LEU A 175 17.21 -24.85 -11.25
C LEU A 175 18.02 -23.62 -11.69
N LEU A 176 17.36 -22.64 -12.25
CA LEU A 176 17.96 -21.46 -12.86
C LEU A 176 17.86 -20.21 -11.96
N ASP A 177 16.82 -20.15 -11.13
CA ASP A 177 16.58 -19.05 -10.21
C ASP A 177 17.13 -19.46 -8.83
N LYS A 178 18.13 -18.74 -8.35
CA LYS A 178 18.52 -18.87 -6.94
C LYS A 178 17.35 -18.42 -6.07
N PRO A 179 17.10 -19.04 -4.89
CA PRO A 179 15.97 -18.68 -4.01
C PRO A 179 15.86 -17.19 -3.67
N ALA A 180 16.97 -16.46 -3.67
CA ALA A 180 17.00 -15.00 -3.49
C ALA A 180 16.61 -14.19 -4.74
N GLN A 181 16.36 -14.80 -5.89
CA GLN A 181 16.10 -14.12 -7.16
C GLN A 181 14.61 -13.92 -7.45
N ASP A 182 13.72 -14.54 -6.70
CA ASP A 182 12.26 -14.33 -6.82
C ASP A 182 11.79 -13.02 -6.19
N SER A 183 12.58 -12.44 -5.30
CA SER A 183 12.26 -11.15 -4.67
C SER A 183 12.66 -9.98 -5.58
N ASN A 184 11.84 -8.92 -5.60
CA ASN A 184 12.18 -7.67 -6.28
C ASN A 184 13.41 -7.01 -5.62
N ALA A 185 14.01 -6.02 -6.30
CA ALA A 185 15.23 -5.35 -5.84
C ALA A 185 15.11 -4.73 -4.44
N SER A 186 13.93 -4.22 -4.10
CA SER A 186 13.65 -3.66 -2.78
C SER A 186 13.65 -4.75 -1.70
N SER A 187 12.93 -5.84 -1.92
CA SER A 187 12.88 -6.97 -0.98
C SER A 187 14.26 -7.57 -0.75
N GLN A 188 15.07 -7.71 -1.80
CA GLN A 188 16.42 -8.22 -1.66
C GLN A 188 17.30 -7.29 -0.81
N LEU A 189 17.24 -5.98 -1.08
CA LEU A 189 17.97 -5.00 -0.27
C LEU A 189 17.49 -5.00 1.18
N ALA A 190 16.17 -5.10 1.40
CA ALA A 190 15.60 -5.18 2.75
C ALA A 190 16.09 -6.42 3.51
N ILE A 191 16.22 -7.57 2.84
CA ILE A 191 16.81 -8.79 3.41
C ILE A 191 18.29 -8.56 3.75
N GLU A 192 19.08 -7.99 2.84
CA GLU A 192 20.49 -7.69 3.08
C GLU A 192 20.68 -6.76 4.27
N LEU A 193 19.80 -5.79 4.47
CA LEU A 193 19.82 -4.83 5.59
C LEU A 193 19.27 -5.41 6.90
N GLY A 194 18.66 -6.60 6.88
CA GLY A 194 17.99 -7.20 8.03
C GLY A 194 16.59 -6.65 8.31
N LEU A 195 16.01 -5.91 7.36
CA LEU A 195 14.67 -5.33 7.45
C LEU A 195 13.56 -6.31 7.04
N LYS A 196 13.90 -7.39 6.35
CA LYS A 196 12.99 -8.43 5.88
C LYS A 196 13.58 -9.80 6.12
N CYS A 197 12.74 -10.77 6.37
CA CYS A 197 13.17 -12.15 6.56
C CYS A 197 13.83 -12.72 5.29
N PRO A 198 15.00 -13.35 5.39
CA PRO A 198 15.68 -13.95 4.24
C PRO A 198 14.93 -15.16 3.67
N GLN A 199 14.24 -15.89 4.53
CA GLN A 199 13.34 -16.99 4.19
C GLN A 199 12.19 -16.90 5.19
N PRO A 200 10.98 -16.47 4.77
CA PRO A 200 9.82 -16.62 5.64
C PRO A 200 9.60 -18.10 5.94
N ALA A 201 9.06 -18.41 7.13
CA ALA A 201 8.69 -19.78 7.45
C ALA A 201 7.74 -20.31 6.39
N GLU A 202 7.93 -21.57 6.01
CA GLU A 202 6.94 -22.24 5.19
C GLU A 202 5.65 -22.39 6.02
N VAL A 203 4.54 -22.01 5.45
CA VAL A 203 3.20 -22.13 6.10
C VAL A 203 2.97 -23.57 6.58
N THR A 204 3.58 -24.56 5.93
CA THR A 204 3.54 -25.98 6.30
C THR A 204 4.05 -26.26 7.71
N ASP A 205 4.99 -25.49 8.23
CA ASP A 205 5.61 -25.72 9.54
C ASP A 205 4.76 -25.17 10.70
N LEU A 206 3.81 -24.28 10.41
CA LEU A 206 2.95 -23.65 11.41
C LEU A 206 1.95 -24.66 12.00
N THR A 207 1.67 -24.57 13.28
CA THR A 207 0.82 -25.52 14.00
C THR A 207 -0.56 -24.95 14.36
N LEU A 208 -1.51 -25.83 14.61
CA LEU A 208 -2.84 -25.45 15.07
C LEU A 208 -2.82 -24.72 16.43
N GLU A 209 -1.86 -25.06 17.29
CA GLU A 209 -1.68 -24.42 18.58
C GLU A 209 -1.27 -22.95 18.42
N GLN A 210 -0.25 -22.67 17.57
CA GLN A 210 0.20 -21.32 17.27
C GLN A 210 -0.95 -20.46 16.69
N VAL A 211 -1.72 -21.01 15.75
CA VAL A 211 -2.90 -20.34 15.19
C VAL A 211 -3.92 -19.97 16.27
N ARG A 212 -4.18 -20.89 17.20
CA ARG A 212 -5.11 -20.64 18.33
C ARG A 212 -4.59 -19.57 19.28
N GLU A 213 -3.30 -19.57 19.56
CA GLU A 213 -2.65 -18.55 20.38
C GLU A 213 -2.77 -17.16 19.74
N VAL A 214 -2.50 -17.04 18.43
CA VAL A 214 -2.67 -15.78 17.70
C VAL A 214 -4.11 -15.30 17.77
N ARG A 215 -5.08 -16.20 17.47
CA ARG A 215 -6.49 -15.85 17.57
C ARG A 215 -6.89 -15.39 18.97
N GLN A 216 -6.42 -16.05 20.00
CA GLN A 216 -6.76 -15.74 21.38
C GLN A 216 -6.15 -14.42 21.86
N ASN A 217 -4.89 -14.15 21.50
CA ASN A 217 -4.13 -13.05 22.04
C ASN A 217 -4.29 -11.75 21.23
N TRP A 218 -4.52 -11.85 19.92
CA TRP A 218 -4.53 -10.71 19.02
C TRP A 218 -5.94 -10.33 18.52
N TYR A 219 -6.84 -11.30 18.32
CA TYR A 219 -8.22 -11.05 17.88
C TYR A 219 -9.13 -10.69 19.05
N ALA A 220 -8.69 -9.75 19.85
CA ALA A 220 -9.37 -9.24 21.04
C ALA A 220 -9.93 -7.83 20.77
N PRO A 221 -11.08 -7.45 21.35
CA PRO A 221 -11.73 -6.17 21.08
C PRO A 221 -10.83 -4.97 21.35
N ASN A 222 -9.99 -5.03 22.37
CA ASN A 222 -9.04 -3.96 22.71
C ASN A 222 -7.84 -3.84 21.74
N ASN A 223 -7.72 -4.76 20.78
CA ASN A 223 -6.78 -4.70 19.67
C ASN A 223 -7.49 -4.52 18.31
N MET A 224 -8.77 -4.12 18.32
CA MET A 224 -9.58 -3.98 17.11
C MET A 224 -10.15 -2.58 16.97
N SER A 225 -10.25 -2.15 15.70
CA SER A 225 -10.97 -0.94 15.31
C SER A 225 -12.01 -1.28 14.24
N LEU A 226 -13.27 -0.93 14.49
CA LEU A 226 -14.37 -1.14 13.56
C LEU A 226 -14.79 0.20 12.94
N ILE A 227 -14.57 0.34 11.65
CA ILE A 227 -14.88 1.53 10.86
C ILE A 227 -16.12 1.22 10.01
N VAL A 228 -17.17 2.05 10.11
CA VAL A 228 -18.38 1.92 9.29
C VAL A 228 -18.72 3.26 8.68
N VAL A 229 -18.75 3.32 7.36
CA VAL A 229 -19.02 4.53 6.57
C VAL A 229 -20.24 4.30 5.68
N GLY A 230 -21.19 5.23 5.65
CA GLY A 230 -22.32 5.14 4.71
C GLY A 230 -23.68 5.47 5.29
N GLY A 231 -24.70 4.74 4.85
CA GLY A 231 -26.08 4.91 5.31
C GLY A 231 -26.32 4.26 6.67
N LEU A 232 -25.81 4.87 7.73
CA LEU A 232 -25.84 4.30 9.08
C LEU A 232 -27.25 4.27 9.67
N ASP A 233 -27.58 3.16 10.32
CA ASP A 233 -28.75 3.03 11.19
C ASP A 233 -28.54 3.86 12.45
N LYS A 234 -29.53 4.63 12.85
CA LYS A 234 -29.47 5.48 14.05
C LYS A 234 -29.21 4.70 15.36
N LEU A 235 -29.58 3.44 15.40
CA LEU A 235 -29.38 2.57 16.57
C LEU A 235 -28.11 1.69 16.42
N LEU A 236 -27.31 1.91 15.37
CA LEU A 236 -26.10 1.14 15.14
C LEU A 236 -25.13 1.21 16.32
N PRO A 237 -24.82 2.38 16.93
CA PRO A 237 -23.93 2.44 18.07
C PRO A 237 -24.37 1.53 19.25
N ALA A 238 -25.64 1.62 19.66
CA ALA A 238 -26.18 0.80 20.72
C ALA A 238 -26.28 -0.70 20.34
N TYR A 239 -26.42 -0.98 19.06
CA TYR A 239 -26.38 -2.35 18.57
C TYR A 239 -24.99 -2.95 18.69
N LEU A 240 -23.95 -2.22 18.27
CA LEU A 240 -22.54 -2.62 18.35
C LEU A 240 -22.09 -2.77 19.82
N GLU A 241 -22.47 -1.84 20.69
CA GLU A 241 -22.20 -1.94 22.11
C GLU A 241 -22.74 -3.25 22.73
N ARG A 242 -23.95 -3.66 22.32
CA ARG A 242 -24.56 -4.89 22.85
C ARG A 242 -23.96 -6.16 22.25
N THR A 243 -23.52 -6.15 20.98
CA THR A 243 -23.00 -7.33 20.28
C THR A 243 -21.48 -7.42 20.40
N TRP A 244 -20.77 -6.50 19.81
CA TRP A 244 -19.31 -6.44 19.83
C TRP A 244 -18.74 -6.03 21.19
N GLY A 245 -19.46 -5.18 21.93
CA GLY A 245 -19.12 -4.78 23.30
C GLY A 245 -19.25 -5.92 24.33
N ALA A 246 -19.89 -7.02 23.95
CA ALA A 246 -19.99 -8.22 24.79
C ALA A 246 -18.79 -9.18 24.64
N LEU A 247 -17.86 -8.91 23.74
CA LEU A 247 -16.63 -9.69 23.63
C LEU A 247 -15.73 -9.43 24.85
N ASP A 248 -15.07 -10.48 25.33
CA ASP A 248 -14.11 -10.37 26.42
C ASP A 248 -12.83 -9.68 25.96
N ALA A 249 -12.37 -8.68 26.71
CA ALA A 249 -11.05 -8.09 26.51
C ALA A 249 -9.97 -9.06 27.00
N VAL A 250 -8.82 -9.04 26.34
CA VAL A 250 -7.62 -9.79 26.75
C VAL A 250 -6.54 -8.81 27.18
N GLU A 251 -5.56 -9.29 27.93
CA GLU A 251 -4.36 -8.49 28.20
C GLU A 251 -3.68 -8.15 26.85
N PRO A 252 -3.38 -6.86 26.60
CA PRO A 252 -2.75 -6.47 25.34
C PRO A 252 -1.43 -7.20 25.13
N THR A 253 -1.22 -7.72 23.92
CA THR A 253 0.07 -8.26 23.51
C THR A 253 0.94 -7.11 23.03
N ASP A 254 2.16 -7.01 23.54
CA ASP A 254 3.09 -5.98 23.09
C ASP A 254 3.54 -6.27 21.66
N HIS A 255 3.45 -5.26 20.80
CA HIS A 255 4.05 -5.29 19.47
C HIS A 255 5.57 -5.36 19.62
N GLN A 256 6.20 -6.24 18.88
CA GLN A 256 7.65 -6.34 18.86
C GLN A 256 8.23 -5.51 17.73
N ASP A 257 9.11 -4.56 18.03
CA ASP A 257 9.93 -3.86 17.03
C ASP A 257 11.00 -4.79 16.49
N LEU A 258 10.61 -5.71 15.63
CA LEU A 258 11.51 -6.76 15.14
C LEU A 258 12.42 -6.30 13.99
N ARG A 259 12.17 -5.12 13.41
CA ARG A 259 12.76 -4.73 12.13
C ARG A 259 13.54 -3.43 12.19
N THR A 260 14.82 -3.56 12.48
CA THR A 260 15.78 -2.45 12.41
C THR A 260 16.94 -2.82 11.49
N VAL A 261 17.62 -1.80 10.92
CA VAL A 261 18.83 -2.05 10.12
C VAL A 261 19.91 -2.67 11.01
N THR A 262 20.22 -3.94 10.79
CA THR A 262 21.19 -4.72 11.57
C THR A 262 22.42 -5.11 10.78
N HIS A 263 22.41 -4.99 9.45
CA HIS A 263 23.47 -5.41 8.57
C HIS A 263 23.85 -4.31 7.57
N GLU A 264 25.03 -4.40 7.01
CA GLU A 264 25.46 -3.59 5.88
C GLU A 264 25.17 -4.37 4.59
N ALA A 265 24.59 -3.68 3.60
CA ALA A 265 24.34 -4.25 2.29
C ALA A 265 25.44 -3.86 1.29
N GLU A 266 25.61 -4.65 0.23
CA GLU A 266 26.51 -4.31 -0.87
C GLU A 266 26.05 -2.99 -1.53
N PRO A 267 26.98 -2.05 -1.79
CA PRO A 267 26.64 -0.76 -2.38
C PRO A 267 25.98 -0.88 -3.76
N GLN A 268 26.35 -1.92 -4.53
CA GLN A 268 25.79 -2.18 -5.85
C GLN A 268 25.65 -3.68 -6.09
N ALA A 269 24.50 -4.10 -6.65
CA ALA A 269 24.26 -5.46 -7.08
C ALA A 269 23.42 -5.51 -8.36
N ASP A 270 23.72 -6.51 -9.21
CA ASP A 270 22.94 -6.82 -10.40
C ASP A 270 22.02 -8.03 -10.10
N LEU A 271 20.76 -7.90 -10.47
CA LEU A 271 19.73 -8.92 -10.34
C LEU A 271 19.36 -9.44 -11.71
N ILE A 272 19.64 -10.71 -11.97
CA ILE A 272 19.34 -11.30 -13.27
C ILE A 272 17.86 -11.70 -13.32
N ARG A 273 17.14 -11.12 -14.29
CA ARG A 273 15.72 -11.34 -14.55
C ARG A 273 15.54 -11.93 -15.96
N GLY A 274 15.61 -13.24 -16.06
CA GLY A 274 15.48 -13.91 -17.35
C GLY A 274 16.80 -13.99 -18.12
N TRP A 275 16.73 -14.64 -19.28
CA TRP A 275 17.92 -15.00 -20.08
C TRP A 275 18.29 -13.99 -21.15
N LEU A 276 17.26 -13.38 -21.78
CA LEU A 276 17.44 -12.57 -22.96
C LEU A 276 16.41 -11.43 -23.02
N GLY A 277 16.87 -10.20 -23.25
CA GLY A 277 16.02 -9.01 -23.40
C GLY A 277 16.85 -7.74 -23.29
N ASP A 278 16.28 -6.61 -23.68
CA ASP A 278 16.92 -5.30 -23.58
C ASP A 278 16.39 -4.46 -22.42
N ASP A 279 15.24 -4.84 -21.83
CA ASP A 279 14.64 -4.10 -20.73
C ASP A 279 15.45 -4.29 -19.43
N ALA A 280 15.75 -3.18 -18.79
CA ALA A 280 16.39 -3.17 -17.48
C ALA A 280 15.71 -2.15 -16.56
N THR A 281 15.79 -2.36 -15.25
CA THR A 281 15.36 -1.36 -14.28
C THR A 281 16.52 -1.01 -13.37
N LEU A 282 16.84 0.27 -13.33
CA LEU A 282 17.82 0.85 -12.42
C LEU A 282 17.12 1.40 -11.19
N HIS A 283 17.59 1.00 -10.00
CA HIS A 283 17.09 1.45 -8.71
C HIS A 283 18.22 2.09 -7.92
N LEU A 284 17.94 3.25 -7.33
CA LEU A 284 18.80 3.91 -6.36
C LEU A 284 18.03 4.08 -5.05
N TYR A 285 18.42 3.31 -4.03
CA TYR A 285 17.77 3.26 -2.73
C TYR A 285 18.48 4.12 -1.70
N PHE A 286 17.71 4.75 -0.83
CA PHE A 286 18.17 5.43 0.36
C PHE A 286 17.36 4.96 1.57
N LEU A 287 17.99 4.87 2.73
CA LEU A 287 17.28 4.73 4.00
C LEU A 287 16.50 6.01 4.28
N GLU A 288 15.22 5.89 4.63
CA GLU A 288 14.43 7.07 5.01
C GLU A 288 14.97 7.69 6.29
N PRO A 289 15.02 9.02 6.36
CA PRO A 289 15.43 9.68 7.58
C PRO A 289 14.36 9.56 8.66
N VAL A 290 14.79 9.35 9.90
CA VAL A 290 13.94 9.52 11.08
C VAL A 290 13.77 11.03 11.31
N LEU A 291 12.56 11.54 11.14
CA LEU A 291 12.24 12.94 11.23
C LEU A 291 11.59 13.26 12.59
N ASP A 292 12.38 13.39 13.65
CA ASP A 292 11.88 13.65 15.01
C ASP A 292 11.06 14.94 15.16
N THR A 293 11.29 15.91 14.28
CA THR A 293 10.68 17.26 14.37
C THR A 293 9.99 17.72 13.10
N ALA A 294 10.11 16.96 12.00
CA ALA A 294 9.51 17.34 10.73
C ALA A 294 8.05 16.94 10.65
N HIS A 295 7.28 17.71 9.91
CA HIS A 295 5.87 17.43 9.66
C HIS A 295 5.73 16.08 8.92
N PRO A 296 4.78 15.19 9.29
CA PRO A 296 4.62 13.86 8.65
C PRO A 296 4.53 13.91 7.12
N ALA A 297 3.86 14.93 6.55
CA ALA A 297 3.74 15.11 5.10
C ALA A 297 5.02 15.57 4.39
N THR A 298 6.14 15.79 5.10
CA THR A 298 7.39 16.26 4.51
C THR A 298 7.97 15.25 3.52
N LEU A 299 7.97 13.96 3.89
CA LEU A 299 8.49 12.90 3.02
C LEU A 299 7.63 12.69 1.78
N ASP A 300 6.30 12.84 1.88
CA ASP A 300 5.39 12.73 0.74
C ASP A 300 5.62 13.84 -0.30
N LEU A 301 5.87 15.07 0.18
CA LEU A 301 6.23 16.18 -0.70
C LEU A 301 7.63 16.04 -1.27
N LEU A 302 8.59 15.53 -0.48
CA LEU A 302 9.93 15.25 -0.96
C LEU A 302 9.91 14.15 -2.02
N GLN A 303 9.15 13.06 -1.82
CA GLN A 303 8.93 12.03 -2.83
C GLN A 303 8.41 12.63 -4.14
N SER A 304 7.33 13.42 -4.06
CA SER A 304 6.76 14.10 -5.24
C SER A 304 7.75 15.03 -5.93
N TYR A 305 8.62 15.69 -5.15
CA TYR A 305 9.66 16.56 -5.69
C TYR A 305 10.76 15.74 -6.40
N LEU A 306 11.24 14.68 -5.79
CA LEU A 306 12.25 13.79 -6.38
C LEU A 306 11.73 13.10 -7.65
N GLU A 307 10.46 12.70 -7.66
CA GLU A 307 9.81 12.12 -8.84
C GLU A 307 9.75 13.11 -10.01
N TRP A 308 9.43 14.39 -9.73
CA TRP A 308 9.46 15.44 -10.74
C TRP A 308 10.87 15.69 -11.29
N GLU A 309 11.89 15.77 -10.40
CA GLU A 309 13.27 15.94 -10.81
C GLU A 309 13.77 14.77 -11.66
N LEU A 310 13.45 13.54 -11.23
CA LEU A 310 13.79 12.33 -11.95
C LEU A 310 13.13 12.28 -13.35
N TYR A 311 11.83 12.62 -13.42
CA TYR A 311 11.11 12.74 -14.68
C TYR A 311 11.72 13.80 -15.60
N ARG A 312 12.08 14.96 -15.06
CA ARG A 312 12.70 16.05 -15.81
C ARG A 312 14.04 15.63 -16.40
N GLU A 313 14.89 14.98 -15.61
CA GLU A 313 16.23 14.59 -16.04
C GLU A 313 16.18 13.38 -16.98
N LEU A 314 15.56 12.28 -16.59
CA LEU A 314 15.63 11.04 -17.36
C LEU A 314 14.73 11.04 -18.59
N ARG A 315 13.53 11.62 -18.50
CA ARG A 315 12.59 11.63 -19.63
C ARG A 315 12.74 12.86 -20.51
N LEU A 316 12.64 14.08 -19.91
CA LEU A 316 12.55 15.29 -20.72
C LEU A 316 13.91 15.73 -21.26
N ALA A 317 14.97 15.67 -20.46
CA ALA A 317 16.29 16.15 -20.85
C ALA A 317 17.10 15.11 -21.65
N HIS A 318 17.00 13.83 -21.30
CA HIS A 318 17.87 12.80 -21.88
C HIS A 318 17.14 11.70 -22.65
N GLY A 319 15.80 11.55 -22.49
CA GLY A 319 15.01 10.53 -23.19
C GLY A 319 15.35 9.08 -22.83
N LEU A 320 15.94 8.86 -21.65
CA LEU A 320 16.44 7.56 -21.20
C LEU A 320 15.37 6.66 -20.58
N SER A 321 14.29 7.23 -20.03
CA SER A 321 13.21 6.48 -19.42
C SER A 321 11.87 7.12 -19.73
N TYR A 322 10.88 6.30 -20.11
CA TYR A 322 9.53 6.79 -20.39
C TYR A 322 8.78 7.24 -19.14
N GLY A 323 8.88 6.48 -18.05
CA GLY A 323 8.14 6.71 -16.82
C GLY A 323 8.98 6.38 -15.58
N PRO A 324 10.01 7.19 -15.27
CA PRO A 324 10.73 7.00 -14.02
C PRO A 324 9.81 7.35 -12.85
N TRP A 325 9.99 6.68 -11.69
CA TRP A 325 9.13 6.85 -10.52
C TRP A 325 9.94 6.81 -9.23
N VAL A 326 9.35 7.34 -8.17
CA VAL A 326 9.89 7.26 -6.81
C VAL A 326 8.91 6.48 -5.94
N ALA A 327 9.42 5.48 -5.22
CA ALA A 327 8.62 4.67 -4.30
C ALA A 327 9.18 4.77 -2.88
N ARG A 328 8.30 4.54 -1.91
CA ARG A 328 8.66 4.41 -0.50
C ARG A 328 8.09 3.10 0.02
N GLU A 329 8.87 2.39 0.80
CA GLU A 329 8.49 1.12 1.42
C GLU A 329 8.86 1.18 2.91
N SER A 330 7.93 0.77 3.76
CA SER A 330 8.11 0.77 5.23
C SER A 330 8.39 -0.65 5.71
N TYR A 331 9.29 -0.75 6.69
CA TYR A 331 9.69 -1.99 7.35
C TYR A 331 9.79 -1.70 8.86
N GLY A 332 8.70 -1.89 9.59
CA GLY A 332 8.62 -1.43 10.99
C GLY A 332 8.94 0.07 11.10
N ASP A 333 9.89 0.42 11.96
CA ASP A 333 10.34 1.81 12.17
C ASP A 333 11.32 2.32 11.09
N SER A 334 11.70 1.47 10.13
CA SER A 334 12.62 1.81 9.05
C SER A 334 11.89 1.95 7.73
N GLY A 335 12.44 2.73 6.80
CA GLY A 335 11.90 2.89 5.45
C GLY A 335 12.99 2.95 4.39
N LEU A 336 12.63 2.56 3.18
CA LEU A 336 13.44 2.70 1.98
C LEU A 336 12.72 3.65 1.00
N LEU A 337 13.44 4.69 0.58
CA LEU A 337 13.02 5.52 -0.55
C LEU A 337 13.85 5.13 -1.76
N SER A 338 13.18 4.81 -2.87
CA SER A 338 13.84 4.41 -4.13
C SER A 338 13.51 5.35 -5.27
N LEU A 339 14.54 5.70 -6.05
CA LEU A 339 14.43 6.34 -7.35
C LEU A 339 14.61 5.25 -8.40
N ASN A 340 13.64 5.11 -9.30
CA ASN A 340 13.53 3.97 -10.21
C ASN A 340 13.40 4.43 -11.66
N ALA A 341 14.09 3.72 -12.57
CA ALA A 341 14.01 4.01 -14.00
C ALA A 341 14.04 2.72 -14.82
N ALA A 342 12.98 2.48 -15.58
CA ALA A 342 13.00 1.48 -16.64
C ALA A 342 13.75 2.07 -17.84
N VAL A 343 14.79 1.39 -18.29
CA VAL A 343 15.73 1.83 -19.32
C VAL A 343 16.15 0.66 -20.22
N ASP A 344 16.69 0.94 -21.38
CA ASP A 344 17.37 -0.09 -22.16
C ASP A 344 18.65 -0.53 -21.46
N GLN A 345 19.00 -1.82 -21.58
CA GLN A 345 20.19 -2.39 -20.92
C GLN A 345 21.48 -1.64 -21.32
N ALA A 346 21.54 -1.12 -22.56
CA ALA A 346 22.65 -0.32 -23.06
C ALA A 346 22.79 1.05 -22.37
N ASP A 347 21.67 1.58 -21.84
CA ASP A 347 21.60 2.94 -21.27
C ASP A 347 21.73 2.97 -19.76
N ILE A 348 21.86 1.81 -19.07
CA ILE A 348 21.98 1.71 -17.60
C ILE A 348 23.08 2.65 -17.07
N GLY A 349 24.27 2.63 -17.70
CA GLY A 349 25.40 3.43 -17.27
C GLY A 349 25.13 4.94 -17.37
N GLN A 350 24.47 5.36 -18.46
CA GLN A 350 24.10 6.77 -18.65
C GLN A 350 23.01 7.21 -17.68
N ALA A 351 21.98 6.39 -17.48
CA ALA A 351 20.90 6.67 -16.53
C ALA A 351 21.46 6.79 -15.12
N GLY A 352 22.35 5.90 -14.71
CA GLY A 352 23.01 5.95 -13.41
C GLY A 352 23.84 7.23 -13.20
N LEU A 353 24.57 7.68 -14.23
CA LEU A 353 25.31 8.94 -14.20
C LEU A 353 24.37 10.14 -14.04
N VAL A 354 23.29 10.19 -14.80
CA VAL A 354 22.30 11.30 -14.75
C VAL A 354 21.64 11.33 -13.36
N MET A 355 21.22 10.18 -12.81
CA MET A 355 20.65 10.09 -11.47
C MET A 355 21.66 10.54 -10.40
N GLY A 356 22.90 10.08 -10.49
CA GLY A 356 23.97 10.50 -9.57
C GLY A 356 24.26 11.98 -9.61
N GLN A 357 24.30 12.59 -10.80
CA GLN A 357 24.46 14.04 -10.98
C GLN A 357 23.27 14.83 -10.43
N MET A 358 22.05 14.34 -10.63
CA MET A 358 20.84 14.92 -10.06
C MET A 358 20.92 14.95 -8.52
N ILE A 359 21.26 13.82 -7.89
CA ILE A 359 21.41 13.73 -6.43
C ILE A 359 22.52 14.65 -5.92
N ALA A 360 23.67 14.69 -6.60
CA ALA A 360 24.77 15.59 -6.23
C ALA A 360 24.33 17.06 -6.29
N ARG A 361 23.65 17.47 -7.36
CA ARG A 361 23.11 18.83 -7.48
C ARG A 361 22.10 19.13 -6.35
N LEU A 362 21.19 18.21 -6.05
CA LEU A 362 20.21 18.40 -4.98
C LEU A 362 20.85 18.45 -3.59
N ARG A 363 21.94 17.71 -3.37
CA ARG A 363 22.73 17.77 -2.13
C ARG A 363 23.36 19.17 -1.96
N ASP A 364 23.88 19.75 -3.02
CA ASP A 364 24.60 21.03 -2.98
C ASP A 364 23.64 22.22 -2.95
N SER A 365 22.56 22.21 -3.71
CA SER A 365 21.67 23.38 -3.90
C SER A 365 20.32 23.27 -3.18
N GLY A 366 19.95 22.07 -2.71
CA GLY A 366 18.63 21.82 -2.11
C GLY A 366 17.50 21.81 -3.14
N VAL A 367 16.25 21.86 -2.64
CA VAL A 367 15.06 21.90 -3.47
C VAL A 367 14.83 23.31 -4.05
N ASP A 368 14.43 23.40 -5.32
CA ASP A 368 13.99 24.66 -5.92
C ASP A 368 12.66 25.11 -5.32
N ALA A 369 12.62 26.29 -4.71
CA ALA A 369 11.48 26.80 -3.98
C ALA A 369 10.23 26.98 -4.86
N ALA A 370 10.38 27.36 -6.14
CA ALA A 370 9.25 27.58 -7.04
C ALA A 370 8.63 26.23 -7.46
N THR A 371 9.45 25.26 -7.80
CA THR A 371 9.04 23.88 -8.11
C THR A 371 8.38 23.24 -6.90
N PHE A 372 8.99 23.34 -5.73
CA PHE A 372 8.42 22.80 -4.48
C PHE A 372 7.05 23.39 -4.20
N LYS A 373 6.89 24.71 -4.26
CA LYS A 373 5.61 25.40 -4.07
C LYS A 373 4.55 24.93 -5.07
N ARG A 374 4.92 24.76 -6.33
CA ARG A 374 4.01 24.24 -7.38
C ARG A 374 3.54 22.83 -7.07
N LEU A 375 4.44 21.92 -6.70
CA LEU A 375 4.11 20.53 -6.36
C LEU A 375 3.31 20.45 -5.07
N LYS A 376 3.63 21.24 -4.05
CA LYS A 376 2.84 21.36 -2.82
C LYS A 376 1.40 21.80 -3.11
N ASN A 377 1.21 22.83 -3.93
CA ASN A 377 -0.13 23.28 -4.33
C ASN A 377 -0.90 22.21 -5.09
N LEU A 378 -0.22 21.44 -5.96
CA LEU A 378 -0.82 20.30 -6.67
C LEU A 378 -1.24 19.19 -5.68
N ALA A 379 -0.38 18.83 -4.72
CA ALA A 379 -0.68 17.83 -3.70
C ALA A 379 -1.88 18.25 -2.84
N ILE A 380 -1.94 19.52 -2.41
CA ILE A 380 -3.08 20.07 -1.67
C ILE A 380 -4.37 20.01 -2.52
N ALA A 381 -4.29 20.42 -3.79
CA ALA A 381 -5.45 20.42 -4.69
C ALA A 381 -5.99 18.98 -4.90
N ARG A 382 -5.12 17.98 -5.00
CA ARG A 382 -5.52 16.57 -5.13
C ARG A 382 -6.36 16.09 -3.94
N GLN A 383 -6.18 16.65 -2.75
CA GLN A 383 -6.98 16.30 -1.58
C GLN A 383 -8.46 16.69 -1.74
N ALA A 384 -8.82 17.57 -2.67
CA ALA A 384 -10.21 17.96 -2.90
C ALA A 384 -11.08 16.79 -3.40
N TRP A 385 -10.48 15.85 -4.12
CA TRP A 385 -11.16 14.65 -4.66
C TRP A 385 -10.65 13.32 -4.08
N ALA A 386 -9.68 13.35 -3.17
CA ALA A 386 -9.28 12.17 -2.43
C ALA A 386 -10.38 11.74 -1.45
N ALA A 387 -10.51 10.45 -1.21
CA ALA A 387 -11.47 9.87 -0.28
C ALA A 387 -12.93 10.33 -0.52
N GLN A 388 -13.38 10.29 -1.79
CA GLN A 388 -14.77 10.50 -2.16
C GLN A 388 -15.52 9.17 -2.24
N GLY A 389 -16.77 9.17 -1.77
CA GLY A 389 -17.58 7.96 -1.62
C GLY A 389 -17.29 7.18 -0.35
N ASN A 390 -18.16 6.22 -0.02
CA ASN A 390 -18.07 5.48 1.24
C ASN A 390 -16.82 4.61 1.30
N ILE A 391 -16.48 3.91 0.20
CA ILE A 391 -15.33 3.00 0.11
C ILE A 391 -14.04 3.77 0.35
N ALA A 392 -13.77 4.78 -0.49
CA ALA A 392 -12.53 5.54 -0.40
C ALA A 392 -12.38 6.29 0.94
N LEU A 393 -13.50 6.65 1.58
CA LEU A 393 -13.48 7.28 2.89
C LEU A 393 -13.18 6.26 4.00
N ALA A 394 -13.71 5.04 3.90
CA ALA A 394 -13.39 3.95 4.84
C ALA A 394 -11.91 3.55 4.73
N ASP A 395 -11.37 3.45 3.50
CA ASP A 395 -9.95 3.17 3.26
C ASP A 395 -9.05 4.30 3.80
N TYR A 396 -9.49 5.56 3.64
CA TYR A 396 -8.77 6.70 4.21
C TYR A 396 -8.70 6.60 5.75
N TYR A 397 -9.80 6.25 6.42
CA TYR A 397 -9.80 6.11 7.89
C TYR A 397 -8.96 4.93 8.35
N TRP A 398 -8.97 3.83 7.60
CA TRP A 398 -8.07 2.70 7.86
C TRP A 398 -6.61 3.13 7.74
N GLY A 399 -6.19 3.68 6.60
CA GLY A 399 -4.79 4.09 6.38
C GLY A 399 -4.29 5.22 7.28
N ALA A 400 -5.20 5.99 7.89
CA ALA A 400 -4.88 7.09 8.81
C ALA A 400 -5.23 6.77 10.27
N LEU A 401 -5.49 5.50 10.61
CA LEU A 401 -6.04 5.12 11.92
C LEU A 401 -5.13 5.56 13.08
N ALA A 402 -3.82 5.50 12.90
CA ALA A 402 -2.83 5.98 13.87
C ALA A 402 -2.91 7.49 14.14
N ASP A 403 -3.41 8.28 13.17
CA ASP A 403 -3.56 9.73 13.28
C ASP A 403 -4.92 10.15 13.90
N TYR A 404 -5.77 9.17 14.25
CA TYR A 404 -7.08 9.45 14.83
C TYR A 404 -6.95 9.96 16.25
N THR A 405 -7.49 11.15 16.54
CA THR A 405 -7.48 11.75 17.88
C THR A 405 -8.79 12.49 18.14
N ASP A 406 -9.43 12.21 19.27
CA ASP A 406 -10.59 12.95 19.78
C ASP A 406 -11.72 13.18 18.76
N GLY A 407 -12.11 12.16 18.02
CA GLY A 407 -13.20 12.23 17.03
C GLY A 407 -12.80 12.85 15.70
N ARG A 408 -11.52 13.03 15.44
CA ARG A 408 -11.03 13.65 14.19
C ARG A 408 -9.79 12.95 13.64
N PHE A 409 -9.72 12.99 12.32
CA PHE A 409 -8.49 12.71 11.59
C PHE A 409 -7.78 14.03 11.21
N ALA A 410 -6.47 13.99 11.15
CA ALA A 410 -5.70 15.12 10.64
C ALA A 410 -6.07 15.38 9.18
N SER A 411 -6.23 16.65 8.78
CA SER A 411 -6.48 16.99 7.37
C SER A 411 -5.19 16.93 6.57
N PRO A 412 -5.04 16.01 5.58
CA PRO A 412 -3.84 15.93 4.76
C PRO A 412 -3.52 17.24 4.03
N ALA A 413 -4.55 17.95 3.57
CA ALA A 413 -4.36 19.27 2.94
C ALA A 413 -3.76 20.29 3.91
N ARG A 414 -4.13 20.25 5.20
CA ARG A 414 -3.57 21.14 6.23
C ARG A 414 -2.13 20.70 6.56
N GLN A 415 -1.88 19.42 6.72
CA GLN A 415 -0.55 18.87 6.95
C GLN A 415 0.40 19.27 5.82
N LEU A 416 0.04 19.01 4.57
CA LEU A 416 0.80 19.44 3.39
C LEU A 416 1.00 20.97 3.37
N GLY A 417 -0.03 21.73 3.78
CA GLY A 417 0.04 23.19 3.85
C GLY A 417 1.09 23.74 4.82
N GLN A 418 1.41 23.00 5.87
CA GLN A 418 2.38 23.39 6.91
C GLN A 418 3.85 23.12 6.51
N VAL A 419 4.10 22.14 5.64
CA VAL A 419 5.47 21.79 5.22
C VAL A 419 6.15 22.98 4.54
N THR A 420 7.34 23.32 5.00
CA THR A 420 8.16 24.39 4.46
C THR A 420 9.24 23.87 3.51
N VAL A 421 9.87 24.76 2.76
CA VAL A 421 11.06 24.46 1.94
C VAL A 421 12.23 24.01 2.82
N GLU A 422 12.33 24.55 4.03
CA GLU A 422 13.41 24.18 4.97
C GLU A 422 13.20 22.76 5.53
N ASP A 423 11.96 22.35 5.80
CA ASP A 423 11.64 20.98 6.19
C ASP A 423 12.06 20.00 5.08
N ALA A 424 11.69 20.31 3.83
CA ALA A 424 12.06 19.51 2.67
C ALA A 424 13.59 19.43 2.47
N ASN A 425 14.30 20.56 2.65
CA ASN A 425 15.76 20.59 2.57
C ASN A 425 16.42 19.80 3.70
N THR A 426 15.85 19.83 4.90
CA THR A 426 16.36 19.07 6.04
C THR A 426 16.18 17.57 5.80
N ALA A 427 14.99 17.14 5.37
CA ALA A 427 14.72 15.75 5.02
C ALA A 427 15.63 15.28 3.85
N LEU A 428 15.80 16.10 2.82
CA LEU A 428 16.68 15.79 1.70
C LEU A 428 18.14 15.61 2.14
N ARG A 429 18.69 16.55 2.94
CA ARG A 429 20.07 16.44 3.47
C ARG A 429 20.26 15.17 4.29
N GLN A 430 19.30 14.80 5.11
CA GLN A 430 19.36 13.56 5.89
C GLN A 430 19.29 12.34 4.98
N LEU A 431 18.35 12.31 4.02
CA LEU A 431 18.17 11.20 3.06
C LEU A 431 19.46 10.91 2.29
N VAL A 432 20.11 11.94 1.74
CA VAL A 432 21.32 11.80 0.93
C VAL A 432 22.64 11.97 1.72
N SER A 433 22.58 11.91 3.06
CA SER A 433 23.75 12.01 3.94
C SER A 433 24.70 10.82 3.79
N LYS A 434 24.16 9.65 3.49
CA LYS A 434 24.90 8.42 3.19
C LYS A 434 24.79 8.11 1.69
N PRO A 435 25.77 7.40 1.13
CA PRO A 435 25.64 6.84 -0.21
C PRO A 435 24.41 5.95 -0.31
N GLY A 436 23.70 6.02 -1.44
CA GLY A 436 22.60 5.11 -1.73
C GLY A 436 23.07 3.74 -2.19
N TYR A 437 22.15 2.78 -2.20
CA TYR A 437 22.36 1.44 -2.72
C TYR A 437 21.86 1.36 -4.15
N ILE A 438 22.67 0.83 -5.07
CA ILE A 438 22.29 0.65 -6.46
C ILE A 438 21.90 -0.82 -6.68
N ARG A 439 20.75 -1.04 -7.30
CA ARG A 439 20.30 -2.35 -7.77
C ARG A 439 19.89 -2.23 -9.23
N VAL A 440 20.33 -3.18 -10.05
CA VAL A 440 20.00 -3.23 -11.47
C VAL A 440 19.34 -4.57 -11.77
N GLU A 441 18.06 -4.53 -12.09
CA GLU A 441 17.36 -5.70 -12.60
C GLU A 441 17.48 -5.73 -14.12
N LYS A 442 18.05 -6.82 -14.67
CA LYS A 442 18.28 -6.96 -16.11
C LYS A 442 18.33 -8.41 -16.54
N PRO A 443 18.02 -8.75 -17.78
CA PRO A 443 18.32 -10.05 -18.37
C PRO A 443 19.82 -10.37 -18.37
N LEU A 444 20.13 -11.65 -18.42
CA LEU A 444 21.53 -12.12 -18.46
C LEU A 444 22.27 -11.61 -19.70
N LEU A 445 21.58 -11.60 -20.84
CA LEU A 445 22.11 -11.14 -22.13
C LEU A 445 21.13 -10.16 -22.78
N SER A 446 21.65 -9.08 -23.37
CA SER A 446 20.88 -8.28 -24.33
C SER A 446 20.77 -8.98 -25.66
N TYR A 447 19.79 -8.57 -26.52
CA TYR A 447 19.71 -9.11 -27.88
C TYR A 447 20.98 -8.84 -28.66
N ASP A 448 21.59 -7.69 -28.53
CA ASP A 448 22.88 -7.37 -29.19
C ASP A 448 24.00 -8.27 -28.74
N GLN A 449 24.15 -8.52 -27.43
CA GLN A 449 25.15 -9.45 -26.90
C GLN A 449 24.91 -10.89 -27.39
N PHE A 450 23.63 -11.30 -27.46
CA PHE A 450 23.26 -12.61 -27.98
C PHE A 450 23.65 -12.75 -29.46
N TYR A 451 23.34 -11.76 -30.30
CA TYR A 451 23.72 -11.77 -31.72
C TYR A 451 25.25 -11.76 -31.90
N GLN A 452 25.98 -10.96 -31.13
CA GLN A 452 27.45 -10.97 -31.15
C GLN A 452 28.02 -12.35 -30.78
N LEU A 453 27.49 -12.98 -29.74
CA LEU A 453 27.89 -14.31 -29.32
C LEU A 453 27.57 -15.36 -30.40
N ALA A 454 26.37 -15.31 -30.97
CA ALA A 454 25.94 -16.20 -32.04
C ALA A 454 26.84 -16.07 -33.28
N TRP A 455 27.17 -14.86 -33.70
CA TRP A 455 28.12 -14.62 -34.78
C TRP A 455 29.52 -15.11 -34.47
N ALA A 456 30.02 -14.89 -33.27
CA ALA A 456 31.34 -15.40 -32.83
C ALA A 456 31.39 -16.92 -32.89
N VAL A 457 30.34 -17.61 -32.41
CA VAL A 457 30.21 -19.06 -32.51
C VAL A 457 30.19 -19.55 -33.95
N LEU A 458 29.38 -18.90 -34.82
CA LEU A 458 29.32 -19.26 -36.27
C LEU A 458 30.65 -19.08 -36.97
N ILE A 459 31.36 -17.98 -36.70
CA ILE A 459 32.69 -17.73 -37.25
C ILE A 459 33.69 -18.80 -36.76
N GLY A 460 33.66 -19.12 -35.46
CA GLY A 460 34.49 -20.17 -34.84
C GLY A 460 34.25 -21.53 -35.50
N LEU A 461 33.00 -21.93 -35.69
CA LEU A 461 32.64 -23.19 -36.38
C LEU A 461 33.10 -23.19 -37.85
N ALA A 462 32.95 -22.07 -38.58
CA ALA A 462 33.45 -21.96 -39.94
C ALA A 462 34.95 -22.10 -40.04
N LEU A 463 35.70 -21.47 -39.14
CA LEU A 463 37.17 -21.61 -39.05
C LEU A 463 37.61 -23.04 -38.73
N LEU A 464 36.93 -23.72 -37.81
CA LEU A 464 37.14 -25.13 -37.48
C LEU A 464 36.91 -26.03 -38.72
N LEU A 465 35.83 -25.79 -39.44
CA LEU A 465 35.49 -26.53 -40.65
C LEU A 465 36.56 -26.36 -41.73
N VAL A 466 36.98 -25.10 -41.95
CA VAL A 466 38.11 -24.82 -42.88
C VAL A 466 39.40 -25.52 -42.42
N GLY A 467 39.71 -25.43 -41.16
CA GLY A 467 40.87 -26.12 -40.55
C GLY A 467 40.84 -27.65 -40.80
N LEU A 468 39.68 -28.27 -40.56
CA LEU A 468 39.44 -29.68 -40.84
C LEU A 468 39.59 -30.06 -42.31
N ILE A 469 39.08 -29.22 -43.21
CA ILE A 469 39.23 -29.45 -44.68
C ILE A 469 40.70 -29.36 -45.07
N VAL A 470 41.42 -28.34 -44.62
CA VAL A 470 42.87 -28.19 -44.89
C VAL A 470 43.67 -29.35 -44.31
N TRP A 471 43.40 -29.78 -43.10
CA TRP A 471 44.04 -30.92 -42.46
C TRP A 471 43.81 -32.24 -43.27
N ARG A 472 42.53 -32.52 -43.62
CA ARG A 472 42.19 -33.67 -44.46
C ARG A 472 42.87 -33.67 -45.83
N ARG A 473 43.01 -32.48 -46.47
CA ARG A 473 43.71 -32.33 -47.74
C ARG A 473 45.21 -32.57 -47.61
N ARG A 474 45.83 -32.17 -46.47
CA ARG A 474 47.24 -32.47 -46.19
C ARG A 474 47.47 -33.94 -45.88
N ALA A 475 46.61 -34.58 -45.07
CA ALA A 475 46.71 -36.01 -44.76
C ALA A 475 46.48 -36.95 -45.97
N LYS A 476 45.86 -36.50 -47.05
CA LYS A 476 45.75 -37.28 -48.29
C LYS A 476 46.92 -37.09 -49.25
N ARG A 477 47.86 -36.20 -48.95
CA ARG A 477 49.08 -35.97 -49.75
C ARG A 477 50.32 -36.66 -49.19
N HIS A 478 50.19 -37.31 -48.05
CA HIS A 478 51.13 -38.28 -47.47
C HIS A 478 50.49 -39.66 -47.53
#